data_65864a8d5a7f8b348c35240dd136c51d
#
_entry.id   65864a8d5a7f8b348c35240dd136c51d
#
_cell.length_a   1.000
_cell.length_b   1.000
_cell.length_c   1.000
_cell.angle_alpha   90.00
_cell.angle_beta   90.00
_cell.angle_gamma   90.00
#
_symmetry.space_group_name_H-M   'P 1'
#
loop_
_entity.id
_entity.type
_entity.pdbx_description
1 polymer ?
#
loop_
_entity_poly.entity_id
_entity_poly.type
_entity_poly.pdbx_seq_one_letter_code
_entity_poly.pdbx_strand_id
1 'polypeptide(L)'
;LQKDPYDQFDYLREIAEKYGHDSIFFWLLGDTSTYDHNLSWQNLAHQKLIKQQASWAKIGIHPSYLSNRNPEKIKEEIQRLSIVLNRKIICSRQHFIKLHLPQTYKNLLQYEVEEDYTMGFAHRVGFRAGTAQPFFWFDLSTNSITTLKIFPFVAMDVTLRNYMKLSPVEACQLLLEYREKVKTVNGYFITLFHQSNFTNEWEKWREVYERIQYD
;
A
#
# COMPACT_ATOMS: atom_id res chain seq x y z
N LEU A 1 28.50 6.34 12.13
CA LEU A 1 27.74 5.84 10.97
C LEU A 1 26.70 6.89 10.61
N GLN A 2 26.67 7.32 9.36
CA GLN A 2 25.66 8.24 8.88
C GLN A 2 24.31 7.51 8.85
N LYS A 3 23.25 8.12 9.42
CA LYS A 3 21.90 7.53 9.40
C LYS A 3 21.41 7.48 7.95
N ASP A 4 20.83 6.34 7.54
CA ASP A 4 20.22 6.21 6.22
C ASP A 4 19.07 7.22 6.11
N PRO A 5 19.07 8.16 5.17
CA PRO A 5 18.02 9.16 5.05
C PRO A 5 16.67 8.54 4.67
N TYR A 6 16.66 7.35 4.10
CA TYR A 6 15.43 6.60 3.76
C TYR A 6 14.88 5.78 4.92
N ASP A 7 15.60 5.67 6.05
CA ASP A 7 15.09 5.02 7.26
C ASP A 7 14.13 5.97 8.00
N GLN A 8 12.86 5.92 7.62
CA GLN A 8 11.78 6.75 8.16
C GLN A 8 10.78 5.94 9.01
N PHE A 9 11.09 4.70 9.35
CA PHE A 9 10.15 3.80 10.00
C PHE A 9 9.80 4.24 11.43
N ASP A 10 10.77 4.75 12.20
CA ASP A 10 10.50 5.28 13.54
C ASP A 10 9.56 6.50 13.48
N TYR A 11 9.80 7.42 12.55
CA TYR A 11 8.93 8.57 12.31
C TYR A 11 7.49 8.15 11.98
N LEU A 12 7.32 7.17 11.09
CA LEU A 12 6.00 6.66 10.72
C LEU A 12 5.28 6.03 11.90
N ARG A 13 6.01 5.33 12.76
CA ARG A 13 5.47 4.76 13.99
C ARG A 13 5.03 5.85 14.98
N GLU A 14 5.87 6.84 15.22
CA GLU A 14 5.56 7.98 16.10
C GLU A 14 4.28 8.70 15.67
N ILE A 15 4.11 8.94 14.35
CA ILE A 15 2.90 9.56 13.81
C ILE A 15 1.68 8.67 13.97
N ALA A 16 1.81 7.35 13.71
CA ALA A 16 0.71 6.40 13.89
C ALA A 16 0.25 6.33 15.35
N GLU A 17 1.20 6.26 16.29
CA GLU A 17 0.90 6.26 17.73
C GLU A 17 0.30 7.60 18.20
N LYS A 18 0.81 8.73 17.71
CA LYS A 18 0.35 10.07 18.08
C LYS A 18 -1.10 10.33 17.67
N TYR A 19 -1.51 9.87 16.50
CA TYR A 19 -2.83 10.15 15.92
C TYR A 19 -3.78 8.95 15.94
N GLY A 20 -3.32 7.79 16.39
CA GLY A 20 -4.15 6.60 16.53
C GLY A 20 -4.71 6.03 15.24
N HIS A 21 -3.97 6.19 14.12
CA HIS A 21 -4.41 5.64 12.83
C HIS A 21 -3.77 4.28 12.52
N ASP A 22 -4.47 3.47 11.74
CA ASP A 22 -3.97 2.18 11.27
C ASP A 22 -2.93 2.37 10.15
N SER A 23 -1.83 1.63 10.26
CA SER A 23 -0.78 1.58 9.25
C SER A 23 -0.64 0.18 8.66
N ILE A 24 -0.43 0.12 7.35
CA ILE A 24 -0.17 -1.14 6.64
C ILE A 24 1.10 -0.98 5.80
N PHE A 25 2.11 -1.83 6.03
CA PHE A 25 3.29 -1.91 5.17
C PHE A 25 3.17 -3.06 4.19
N PHE A 26 3.34 -2.76 2.91
CA PHE A 26 3.39 -3.73 1.83
C PHE A 26 4.84 -3.94 1.41
N TRP A 27 5.36 -5.16 1.61
CA TRP A 27 6.76 -5.49 1.37
C TRP A 27 6.96 -6.17 0.03
N LEU A 28 7.85 -5.60 -0.79
CA LEU A 28 8.29 -6.16 -2.06
C LEU A 28 9.40 -7.17 -1.80
N LEU A 29 9.12 -8.45 -2.01
CA LEU A 29 10.06 -9.55 -1.81
C LEU A 29 10.28 -10.36 -3.10
N GLY A 30 10.05 -9.71 -4.25
CA GLY A 30 10.33 -10.27 -5.57
C GLY A 30 11.83 -10.34 -5.88
N ASP A 31 12.13 -10.96 -6.99
CA ASP A 31 13.49 -10.94 -7.55
C ASP A 31 13.75 -9.59 -8.22
N THR A 32 15.00 -9.13 -8.21
CA THR A 32 15.40 -7.86 -8.84
C THR A 32 15.10 -7.88 -10.33
N SER A 33 14.46 -6.83 -10.83
CA SER A 33 14.11 -6.65 -12.24
C SER A 33 14.25 -5.19 -12.66
N THR A 34 13.89 -4.86 -13.89
CA THR A 34 13.86 -3.46 -14.38
C THR A 34 12.95 -2.55 -13.54
N TYR A 35 11.90 -3.13 -12.94
CA TYR A 35 10.89 -2.38 -12.18
C TYR A 35 10.88 -2.73 -10.69
N ASP A 36 11.54 -3.82 -10.30
CA ASP A 36 11.55 -4.31 -8.92
C ASP A 36 12.95 -4.16 -8.35
N HIS A 37 13.15 -3.14 -7.49
CA HIS A 37 14.41 -2.79 -6.84
C HIS A 37 14.23 -2.90 -5.33
N ASN A 38 14.46 -4.09 -4.80
CA ASN A 38 14.32 -4.37 -3.37
C ASN A 38 15.55 -5.11 -2.83
N LEU A 39 15.75 -5.05 -1.53
CA LEU A 39 16.72 -5.89 -0.85
C LEU A 39 16.30 -7.35 -0.93
N SER A 40 17.29 -8.25 -0.97
CA SER A 40 17.02 -9.68 -0.90
C SER A 40 16.18 -10.00 0.33
N TRP A 41 15.17 -10.85 0.18
CA TRP A 41 14.36 -11.33 1.29
C TRP A 41 15.17 -12.16 2.32
N GLN A 42 16.33 -12.70 1.92
CA GLN A 42 17.26 -13.43 2.78
C GLN A 42 18.17 -12.51 3.61
N ASN A 43 18.20 -11.21 3.33
CA ASN A 43 18.97 -10.25 4.10
C ASN A 43 18.43 -10.16 5.53
N LEU A 44 19.26 -10.51 6.51
CA LEU A 44 18.87 -10.58 7.93
C LEU A 44 18.43 -9.21 8.50
N ALA A 45 19.07 -8.10 8.07
CA ALA A 45 18.68 -6.76 8.49
C ALA A 45 17.30 -6.40 7.93
N HIS A 46 17.02 -6.75 6.66
CA HIS A 46 15.71 -6.58 6.05
C HIS A 46 14.63 -7.40 6.76
N GLN A 47 14.89 -8.68 7.06
CA GLN A 47 13.96 -9.50 7.84
C GLN A 47 13.70 -8.94 9.25
N LYS A 48 14.75 -8.44 9.91
CA LYS A 48 14.61 -7.79 11.24
C LYS A 48 13.70 -6.57 11.15
N LEU A 49 13.90 -5.73 10.14
CA LEU A 49 13.07 -4.55 9.90
C LEU A 49 11.60 -4.92 9.66
N ILE A 50 11.33 -5.91 8.80
CA ILE A 50 9.96 -6.42 8.56
C ILE A 50 9.29 -6.87 9.87
N LYS A 51 10.02 -7.63 10.71
CA LYS A 51 9.53 -8.11 12.02
C LYS A 51 9.26 -6.95 12.98
N GLN A 52 10.11 -5.92 12.98
CA GLN A 52 9.91 -4.73 13.80
C GLN A 52 8.63 -3.98 13.38
N GLN A 53 8.40 -3.80 12.06
CA GLN A 53 7.16 -3.17 11.60
C GLN A 53 5.93 -4.03 11.93
N ALA A 54 6.06 -5.35 11.85
CA ALA A 54 4.96 -6.29 12.17
C ALA A 54 4.52 -6.28 13.64
N SER A 55 5.29 -5.66 14.55
CA SER A 55 4.93 -5.55 15.97
C SER A 55 3.92 -4.44 16.25
N TRP A 56 3.71 -3.50 15.34
CA TRP A 56 2.83 -2.36 15.54
C TRP A 56 1.92 -2.05 14.34
N ALA A 57 2.24 -2.53 13.16
CA ALA A 57 1.49 -2.28 11.94
C ALA A 57 1.04 -3.60 11.28
N LYS A 58 0.00 -3.53 10.47
CA LYS A 58 -0.40 -4.61 9.59
C LYS A 58 0.63 -4.78 8.48
N ILE A 59 0.92 -6.03 8.10
CA ILE A 59 1.88 -6.34 7.05
C ILE A 59 1.18 -7.07 5.91
N GLY A 60 1.44 -6.61 4.69
CA GLY A 60 0.99 -7.26 3.46
C GLY A 60 2.12 -7.49 2.48
N ILE A 61 1.82 -8.30 1.46
CA ILE A 61 2.71 -8.50 0.33
C ILE A 61 2.55 -7.37 -0.70
N HIS A 62 3.65 -6.95 -1.30
CA HIS A 62 3.68 -6.08 -2.48
C HIS A 62 4.11 -6.91 -3.68
N PRO A 63 3.18 -7.64 -4.35
CA PRO A 63 3.57 -8.52 -5.44
C PRO A 63 4.32 -7.76 -6.52
N SER A 64 5.46 -8.31 -6.97
CA SER A 64 6.37 -7.66 -7.92
C SER A 64 5.71 -7.33 -9.26
N TYR A 65 6.31 -6.43 -10.01
CA TYR A 65 5.84 -6.12 -11.37
C TYR A 65 5.82 -7.34 -12.27
N LEU A 66 6.81 -8.23 -12.12
CA LEU A 66 6.90 -9.48 -12.88
C LEU A 66 5.81 -10.49 -12.49
N SER A 67 5.41 -10.53 -11.23
CA SER A 67 4.40 -11.47 -10.73
C SER A 67 3.03 -11.26 -11.37
N ASN A 68 2.74 -10.06 -11.85
CA ASN A 68 1.47 -9.76 -12.53
C ASN A 68 1.27 -10.55 -13.82
N ARG A 69 2.37 -11.00 -14.47
CA ARG A 69 2.35 -11.87 -15.66
C ARG A 69 2.69 -13.33 -15.36
N ASN A 70 3.18 -13.61 -14.15
CA ASN A 70 3.55 -14.95 -13.70
C ASN A 70 2.98 -15.19 -12.29
N PRO A 71 1.78 -15.80 -12.19
CA PRO A 71 1.11 -16.03 -10.92
C PRO A 71 1.93 -16.84 -9.89
N GLU A 72 2.74 -17.79 -10.34
CA GLU A 72 3.58 -18.59 -9.43
C GLU A 72 4.57 -17.71 -8.64
N LYS A 73 5.01 -16.57 -9.19
CA LYS A 73 5.82 -15.61 -8.46
C LYS A 73 5.07 -14.96 -7.30
N ILE A 74 3.77 -14.73 -7.42
CA ILE A 74 2.94 -14.24 -6.29
C ILE A 74 3.00 -15.23 -5.13
N LYS A 75 2.86 -16.52 -5.43
CA LYS A 75 2.96 -17.59 -4.43
C LYS A 75 4.32 -17.61 -3.74
N GLU A 76 5.40 -17.56 -4.51
CA GLU A 76 6.76 -17.53 -3.99
C GLU A 76 6.97 -16.31 -3.06
N GLU A 77 6.53 -15.13 -3.48
CA GLU A 77 6.71 -13.90 -2.73
C GLU A 77 5.87 -13.90 -1.44
N ILE A 78 4.64 -14.42 -1.47
CA ILE A 78 3.82 -14.65 -0.28
C ILE A 78 4.51 -15.62 0.68
N GLN A 79 5.07 -16.73 0.17
CA GLN A 79 5.79 -17.71 0.97
C GLN A 79 7.04 -17.08 1.62
N ARG A 80 7.82 -16.26 0.90
CA ARG A 80 8.98 -15.55 1.44
C ARG A 80 8.58 -14.68 2.64
N LEU A 81 7.52 -13.90 2.51
CA LEU A 81 7.02 -13.06 3.62
C LEU A 81 6.45 -13.88 4.77
N SER A 82 5.74 -14.97 4.46
CA SER A 82 5.21 -15.91 5.44
C SER A 82 6.33 -16.56 6.27
N ILE A 83 7.43 -16.96 5.62
CA ILE A 83 8.63 -17.50 6.30
C ILE A 83 9.24 -16.45 7.23
N VAL A 84 9.41 -15.21 6.75
CA VAL A 84 9.98 -14.12 7.56
C VAL A 84 9.15 -13.86 8.81
N LEU A 85 7.82 -13.86 8.70
CA LEU A 85 6.91 -13.50 9.78
C LEU A 85 6.38 -14.71 10.57
N ASN A 86 6.62 -15.93 10.10
CA ASN A 86 6.06 -17.16 10.64
C ASN A 86 4.53 -17.11 10.80
N ARG A 87 3.83 -16.57 9.80
CA ARG A 87 2.37 -16.48 9.77
C ARG A 87 1.83 -16.39 8.34
N LYS A 88 0.53 -16.69 8.17
CA LYS A 88 -0.19 -16.48 6.89
C LYS A 88 -0.21 -15.00 6.51
N ILE A 89 -0.05 -14.71 5.22
CA ILE A 89 -0.14 -13.36 4.65
C ILE A 89 -1.46 -13.27 3.89
N ILE A 90 -2.32 -12.38 4.34
CA ILE A 90 -3.71 -12.28 3.85
C ILE A 90 -4.02 -10.98 3.11
N CYS A 91 -3.10 -10.00 3.10
CA CYS A 91 -3.33 -8.73 2.43
C CYS A 91 -2.25 -8.40 1.40
N SER A 92 -2.67 -7.74 0.32
CA SER A 92 -1.82 -7.38 -0.82
C SER A 92 -2.05 -5.96 -1.31
N ARG A 93 -1.03 -5.43 -1.97
CA ARG A 93 -1.08 -4.25 -2.84
C ARG A 93 -0.10 -4.47 -3.99
N GLN A 94 -0.59 -4.48 -5.21
CA GLN A 94 0.25 -4.74 -6.39
C GLN A 94 1.27 -3.61 -6.61
N HIS A 95 2.52 -3.97 -6.95
CA HIS A 95 3.53 -2.99 -7.35
C HIS A 95 3.06 -2.21 -8.58
N PHE A 96 3.32 -0.90 -8.63
CA PHE A 96 2.76 0.03 -9.62
C PHE A 96 1.22 0.06 -9.66
N ILE A 97 0.53 -0.39 -8.61
CA ILE A 97 -0.93 -0.56 -8.56
C ILE A 97 -1.50 -1.25 -9.81
N LYS A 98 -0.74 -2.21 -10.35
CA LYS A 98 -1.01 -2.87 -11.62
C LYS A 98 -2.12 -3.90 -11.48
N LEU A 99 -3.31 -3.59 -11.98
CA LEU A 99 -4.46 -4.49 -12.02
C LEU A 99 -4.79 -4.88 -13.45
N HIS A 100 -4.80 -6.20 -13.69
CA HIS A 100 -5.35 -6.83 -14.89
C HIS A 100 -6.57 -7.65 -14.47
N LEU A 101 -7.75 -7.04 -14.52
CA LEU A 101 -8.98 -7.69 -14.08
C LEU A 101 -9.58 -8.55 -15.21
N PRO A 102 -10.15 -9.73 -14.88
CA PRO A 102 -10.33 -10.29 -13.53
C PRO A 102 -9.09 -11.05 -13.01
N GLN A 103 -8.07 -11.25 -13.84
CA GLN A 103 -6.99 -12.22 -13.57
C GLN A 103 -6.21 -11.92 -12.29
N THR A 104 -5.88 -10.65 -12.01
CA THR A 104 -5.15 -10.29 -10.78
C THR A 104 -5.90 -10.78 -9.53
N TYR A 105 -7.22 -10.55 -9.47
CA TYR A 105 -8.02 -10.95 -8.31
C TYR A 105 -8.23 -12.46 -8.23
N LYS A 106 -8.35 -13.16 -9.35
CA LYS A 106 -8.37 -14.62 -9.37
C LYS A 106 -7.07 -15.23 -8.83
N ASN A 107 -5.93 -14.66 -9.21
CA ASN A 107 -4.64 -15.10 -8.70
C ASN A 107 -4.52 -14.86 -7.19
N LEU A 108 -4.97 -13.71 -6.68
CA LEU A 108 -4.96 -13.42 -5.25
C LEU A 108 -5.81 -14.42 -4.47
N LEU A 109 -7.02 -14.73 -4.95
CA LEU A 109 -7.89 -15.74 -4.35
C LEU A 109 -7.26 -17.14 -4.36
N GLN A 110 -6.60 -17.52 -5.45
CA GLN A 110 -5.90 -18.81 -5.57
C GLN A 110 -4.84 -18.99 -4.48
N TYR A 111 -4.19 -17.89 -4.05
CA TYR A 111 -3.17 -17.91 -3.00
C TYR A 111 -3.69 -17.41 -1.65
N GLU A 112 -5.00 -17.50 -1.45
CA GLU A 112 -5.68 -17.22 -0.19
C GLU A 112 -5.43 -15.81 0.37
N VAL A 113 -5.25 -14.83 -0.50
CA VAL A 113 -5.27 -13.41 -0.12
C VAL A 113 -6.73 -13.01 0.11
N GLU A 114 -6.98 -12.37 1.23
CA GLU A 114 -8.33 -12.01 1.68
C GLU A 114 -8.62 -10.51 1.50
N GLU A 115 -7.57 -9.67 1.42
CA GLU A 115 -7.69 -8.22 1.29
C GLU A 115 -6.75 -7.67 0.22
N ASP A 116 -7.27 -6.80 -0.64
CA ASP A 116 -6.46 -6.07 -1.63
C ASP A 116 -6.63 -4.56 -1.53
N TYR A 117 -5.52 -3.85 -1.54
CA TYR A 117 -5.40 -2.39 -1.39
C TYR A 117 -4.88 -1.71 -2.67
N THR A 118 -5.07 -2.35 -3.83
CA THR A 118 -4.55 -1.86 -5.12
C THR A 118 -5.50 -0.90 -5.83
N MET A 119 -6.80 -0.91 -5.50
CA MET A 119 -7.85 -0.22 -6.24
C MET A 119 -7.79 1.30 -6.05
N GLY A 120 -6.98 1.97 -6.86
CA GLY A 120 -6.85 3.41 -6.92
C GLY A 120 -6.34 3.88 -8.29
N PHE A 121 -6.31 5.19 -8.49
CA PHE A 121 -5.77 5.80 -9.70
C PHE A 121 -4.29 6.18 -9.52
N ALA A 122 -3.48 6.02 -10.57
CA ALA A 122 -2.10 6.49 -10.56
C ALA A 122 -1.97 8.00 -10.79
N HIS A 123 -2.80 8.57 -11.67
CA HIS A 123 -2.60 9.92 -12.21
C HIS A 123 -3.57 10.98 -11.69
N ARG A 124 -4.51 10.61 -10.81
CA ARG A 124 -5.50 11.53 -10.23
C ARG A 124 -5.98 11.06 -8.87
N VAL A 125 -6.50 11.98 -8.09
CA VAL A 125 -7.18 11.70 -6.81
C VAL A 125 -8.60 11.20 -7.06
N GLY A 126 -9.11 10.36 -6.17
CA GLY A 126 -10.46 9.82 -6.19
C GLY A 126 -10.50 8.29 -6.13
N PHE A 127 -11.68 7.75 -5.94
CA PHE A 127 -11.89 6.31 -5.79
C PHE A 127 -12.14 5.63 -7.14
N ARG A 128 -11.20 4.81 -7.59
CA ARG A 128 -11.30 4.08 -8.87
C ARG A 128 -12.51 3.13 -8.93
N ALA A 129 -12.93 2.60 -7.79
CA ALA A 129 -14.12 1.76 -7.67
C ALA A 129 -15.44 2.55 -7.53
N GLY A 130 -15.39 3.90 -7.53
CA GLY A 130 -16.59 4.74 -7.32
C GLY A 130 -17.12 4.74 -5.89
N THR A 131 -16.41 4.12 -4.94
CA THR A 131 -16.79 4.04 -3.53
C THR A 131 -15.59 4.15 -2.61
N ALA A 132 -15.78 4.78 -1.44
CA ALA A 132 -14.84 4.79 -0.32
C ALA A 132 -15.07 3.62 0.66
N GLN A 133 -16.12 2.83 0.46
CA GLN A 133 -16.41 1.66 1.27
C GLN A 133 -15.68 0.44 0.74
N PRO A 134 -15.08 -0.40 1.61
CA PRO A 134 -14.59 -1.70 1.22
C PRO A 134 -15.74 -2.60 0.77
N PHE A 135 -15.48 -3.44 -0.21
CA PHE A 135 -16.46 -4.36 -0.76
C PHE A 135 -15.84 -5.70 -1.14
N PHE A 136 -16.62 -6.77 -1.12
CA PHE A 136 -16.20 -8.06 -1.64
C PHE A 136 -16.24 -8.06 -3.16
N TRP A 137 -15.16 -8.53 -3.79
CA TRP A 137 -15.11 -8.66 -5.23
C TRP A 137 -16.14 -9.66 -5.74
N PHE A 138 -16.92 -9.25 -6.74
CA PHE A 138 -17.88 -10.10 -7.42
C PHE A 138 -17.24 -10.66 -8.70
N ASP A 139 -17.12 -11.98 -8.80
CA ASP A 139 -16.60 -12.64 -10.01
C ASP A 139 -17.72 -12.90 -11.01
N LEU A 140 -17.75 -12.12 -12.08
CA LEU A 140 -18.73 -12.25 -13.16
C LEU A 140 -18.68 -13.63 -13.85
N SER A 141 -17.51 -14.29 -13.87
CA SER A 141 -17.38 -15.60 -14.53
C SER A 141 -18.05 -16.74 -13.76
N THR A 142 -18.14 -16.63 -12.45
CA THR A 142 -18.81 -17.58 -11.57
C THR A 142 -20.15 -17.06 -11.06
N ASN A 143 -20.49 -15.81 -11.39
CA ASN A 143 -21.68 -15.10 -10.94
C ASN A 143 -21.86 -15.15 -9.41
N SER A 144 -20.75 -14.91 -8.67
CA SER A 144 -20.75 -15.04 -7.21
C SER A 144 -19.88 -14.00 -6.52
N ILE A 145 -20.24 -13.66 -5.29
CA ILE A 145 -19.40 -12.88 -4.38
C ILE A 145 -18.25 -13.78 -3.91
N THR A 146 -17.03 -13.24 -3.93
CA THR A 146 -15.83 -13.94 -3.47
C THR A 146 -15.47 -13.57 -2.03
N THR A 147 -14.44 -14.23 -1.49
CA THR A 147 -13.89 -13.91 -0.16
C THR A 147 -12.88 -12.75 -0.20
N LEU A 148 -12.47 -12.27 -1.39
CA LEU A 148 -11.52 -11.17 -1.54
C LEU A 148 -12.21 -9.83 -1.29
N LYS A 149 -11.80 -9.14 -0.23
CA LYS A 149 -12.27 -7.81 0.12
C LYS A 149 -11.37 -6.75 -0.48
N ILE A 150 -11.95 -5.82 -1.21
CA ILE A 150 -11.23 -4.71 -1.87
C ILE A 150 -11.34 -3.47 -1.01
N PHE A 151 -10.19 -2.83 -0.76
CA PHE A 151 -10.08 -1.57 -0.02
C PHE A 151 -9.60 -0.48 -0.99
N PRO A 152 -10.49 0.33 -1.56
CA PRO A 152 -10.10 1.42 -2.45
C PRO A 152 -9.32 2.49 -1.69
N PHE A 153 -8.29 3.06 -2.34
CA PHE A 153 -7.55 4.20 -1.79
C PHE A 153 -7.78 5.46 -2.65
N VAL A 154 -7.63 6.63 -2.02
CA VAL A 154 -8.00 7.92 -2.64
C VAL A 154 -6.87 8.56 -3.42
N ALA A 155 -5.63 8.45 -2.95
CA ALA A 155 -4.46 9.09 -3.55
C ALA A 155 -3.14 8.45 -3.13
N MET A 156 -2.10 8.65 -3.96
CA MET A 156 -0.71 8.40 -3.63
C MET A 156 0.07 9.72 -3.54
N ASP A 157 1.14 9.75 -2.77
CA ASP A 157 2.10 10.85 -2.75
C ASP A 157 2.63 11.18 -4.15
N VAL A 158 3.03 10.16 -4.93
CA VAL A 158 3.50 10.34 -6.32
C VAL A 158 2.39 10.83 -7.26
N THR A 159 1.13 10.49 -7.01
CA THR A 159 -0.02 11.04 -7.76
C THR A 159 -0.07 12.55 -7.59
N LEU A 160 -0.03 13.01 -6.35
CA LEU A 160 -0.15 14.42 -6.01
C LEU A 160 1.02 15.24 -6.57
N ARG A 161 2.26 14.79 -6.30
CA ARG A 161 3.46 15.52 -6.70
C ARG A 161 3.82 15.33 -8.17
N ASN A 162 3.92 14.08 -8.64
CA ASN A 162 4.54 13.78 -9.93
C ASN A 162 3.56 13.87 -11.10
N TYR A 163 2.32 13.41 -10.92
CA TYR A 163 1.31 13.43 -11.97
C TYR A 163 0.50 14.74 -11.97
N MET A 164 0.00 15.16 -10.82
CA MET A 164 -0.83 16.36 -10.71
C MET A 164 -0.02 17.64 -10.52
N LYS A 165 1.29 17.53 -10.21
CA LYS A 165 2.21 18.67 -10.03
C LYS A 165 1.79 19.64 -8.91
N LEU A 166 1.11 19.13 -7.89
CA LEU A 166 0.67 19.93 -6.76
C LEU A 166 1.84 20.26 -5.82
N SER A 167 1.79 21.45 -5.24
CA SER A 167 2.61 21.79 -4.08
C SER A 167 2.12 21.04 -2.84
N PRO A 168 2.93 20.91 -1.79
CA PRO A 168 2.51 20.29 -0.54
C PRO A 168 1.25 20.93 0.07
N VAL A 169 1.10 22.26 -0.04
CA VAL A 169 -0.07 22.99 0.48
C VAL A 169 -1.33 22.61 -0.29
N GLU A 170 -1.30 22.64 -1.61
CA GLU A 170 -2.43 22.26 -2.47
C GLU A 170 -2.80 20.79 -2.30
N ALA A 171 -1.80 19.91 -2.19
CA ALA A 171 -2.00 18.48 -1.95
C ALA A 171 -2.68 18.23 -0.59
N CYS A 172 -2.24 18.92 0.47
CA CYS A 172 -2.83 18.84 1.79
C CYS A 172 -4.30 19.28 1.78
N GLN A 173 -4.58 20.44 1.19
CA GLN A 173 -5.94 20.96 1.08
C GLN A 173 -6.86 19.98 0.33
N LEU A 174 -6.41 19.47 -0.81
CA LEU A 174 -7.17 18.51 -1.60
C LEU A 174 -7.46 17.22 -0.83
N LEU A 175 -6.46 16.68 -0.11
CA LEU A 175 -6.65 15.47 0.69
C LEU A 175 -7.62 15.69 1.86
N LEU A 176 -7.57 16.84 2.53
CA LEU A 176 -8.52 17.20 3.58
C LEU A 176 -9.96 17.32 3.05
N GLU A 177 -10.15 17.92 1.88
CA GLU A 177 -11.47 17.97 1.22
C GLU A 177 -12.01 16.55 0.93
N TYR A 178 -11.16 15.64 0.45
CA TYR A 178 -11.57 14.25 0.23
C TYR A 178 -11.85 13.51 1.53
N ARG A 179 -11.07 13.77 2.59
CA ARG A 179 -11.31 13.18 3.91
C ARG A 179 -12.70 13.57 4.44
N GLU A 180 -13.06 14.84 4.35
CA GLU A 180 -14.39 15.29 4.76
C GLU A 180 -15.51 14.64 3.93
N LYS A 181 -15.34 14.54 2.61
CA LYS A 181 -16.29 13.79 1.75
C LYS A 181 -16.43 12.33 2.16
N VAL A 182 -15.32 11.67 2.52
CA VAL A 182 -15.33 10.28 2.99
C VAL A 182 -16.07 10.15 4.33
N LYS A 183 -15.89 11.10 5.25
CA LYS A 183 -16.64 11.15 6.51
C LYS A 183 -18.16 11.22 6.27
N THR A 184 -18.64 12.02 5.29
CA THR A 184 -20.09 12.13 5.01
C THR A 184 -20.74 10.82 4.58
N VAL A 185 -19.98 9.89 4.03
CA VAL A 185 -20.47 8.56 3.59
C VAL A 185 -20.00 7.44 4.52
N ASN A 186 -19.46 7.79 5.69
CA ASN A 186 -18.89 6.84 6.65
C ASN A 186 -17.90 5.85 6.01
N GLY A 187 -17.07 6.36 5.08
CA GLY A 187 -16.14 5.56 4.27
C GLY A 187 -14.77 5.41 4.92
N TYR A 188 -13.87 4.72 4.22
CA TYR A 188 -12.47 4.58 4.61
C TYR A 188 -11.60 5.59 3.84
N PHE A 189 -10.92 6.47 4.57
CA PHE A 189 -9.95 7.39 3.99
C PHE A 189 -8.58 6.73 3.96
N ILE A 190 -8.27 6.06 2.86
CA ILE A 190 -7.00 5.34 2.67
C ILE A 190 -6.12 6.13 1.71
N THR A 191 -4.90 6.46 2.14
CA THR A 191 -3.86 7.07 1.32
C THR A 191 -2.66 6.13 1.18
N LEU A 192 -1.85 6.33 0.13
CA LEU A 192 -0.61 5.60 -0.08
C LEU A 192 0.55 6.59 -0.06
N PHE A 193 1.49 6.38 0.86
CA PHE A 193 2.76 7.11 0.91
C PHE A 193 3.92 6.12 0.84
N HIS A 194 4.94 6.45 0.06
CA HIS A 194 6.17 5.67 0.01
C HIS A 194 7.11 6.14 1.12
N GLN A 195 7.60 5.21 1.94
CA GLN A 195 8.45 5.54 3.09
C GLN A 195 9.75 6.27 2.68
N SER A 196 10.21 6.09 1.44
CA SER A 196 11.35 6.82 0.87
C SER A 196 11.03 8.29 0.53
N ASN A 197 9.75 8.66 0.46
CA ASN A 197 9.29 10.00 0.08
C ASN A 197 9.06 10.92 1.29
N PHE A 198 9.92 10.81 2.33
CA PHE A 198 9.91 11.67 3.52
C PHE A 198 11.27 12.35 3.75
N THR A 199 12.13 12.38 2.75
CA THR A 199 13.48 12.93 2.83
C THR A 199 13.88 13.67 1.55
N ASN A 200 14.98 14.41 1.60
CA ASN A 200 15.50 15.18 0.48
C ASN A 200 14.43 16.13 -0.11
N GLU A 201 14.25 16.08 -1.39
CA GLU A 201 13.27 16.90 -2.11
C GLU A 201 11.80 16.63 -1.74
N TRP A 202 11.54 15.57 -0.95
CA TRP A 202 10.22 15.20 -0.44
C TRP A 202 10.02 15.59 1.03
N GLU A 203 10.98 16.22 1.68
CA GLU A 203 10.93 16.52 3.12
C GLU A 203 9.65 17.28 3.53
N LYS A 204 9.21 18.25 2.74
CA LYS A 204 7.97 19.00 2.97
C LYS A 204 6.70 18.14 2.90
N TRP A 205 6.78 16.93 2.36
CA TRP A 205 5.66 16.00 2.29
C TRP A 205 5.39 15.29 3.61
N ARG A 206 6.31 15.35 4.57
CA ARG A 206 6.06 14.97 5.96
C ARG A 206 4.89 15.75 6.55
N GLU A 207 4.86 17.07 6.33
CA GLU A 207 3.78 17.94 6.83
C GLU A 207 2.44 17.56 6.21
N VAL A 208 2.41 17.18 4.93
CA VAL A 208 1.19 16.69 4.26
C VAL A 208 0.72 15.40 4.93
N TYR A 209 1.63 14.42 5.08
CA TYR A 209 1.31 13.14 5.70
C TYR A 209 0.81 13.31 7.13
N GLU A 210 1.49 14.10 7.94
CA GLU A 210 1.10 14.35 9.33
C GLU A 210 -0.24 15.09 9.41
N ARG A 211 -0.41 16.15 8.62
CA ARG A 211 -1.59 17.01 8.71
C ARG A 211 -2.90 16.33 8.31
N ILE A 212 -2.87 15.36 7.42
CA ILE A 212 -4.08 14.60 7.07
C ILE A 212 -4.51 13.60 8.15
N GLN A 213 -3.71 13.41 9.21
CA GLN A 213 -4.05 12.55 10.35
C GLN A 213 -4.82 13.31 11.44
N TYR A 214 -4.79 14.64 11.47
CA TYR A 214 -5.58 15.41 12.44
C TYR A 214 -7.08 15.26 12.16
N ASP A 215 -7.86 15.13 13.22
CA ASP A 215 -9.34 15.17 13.15
C ASP A 215 -9.88 16.57 12.84
#